data_cf242f8d33fc9b14a964cb1c7fd201bf
#
_entry.id   cf242f8d33fc9b14a964cb1c7fd201bf
#
_cell.length_a   1.000
_cell.length_b   1.000
_cell.length_c   1.000
_cell.angle_alpha   90.00
_cell.angle_beta   90.00
_cell.angle_gamma   90.00
#
_symmetry.space_group_name_H-M   'P 1'
#
loop_
_entity.id
_entity.type
_entity.pdbx_description
1 polymer ?
#
loop_
_entity_poly.entity_id
_entity_poly.type
_entity_poly.pdbx_seq_one_letter_code
_entity_poly.pdbx_strand_id
1 'polypeptide(L)'
;MIKKVILTVLSICFVVASFSQDGSVIGKWKSYFPFKSVIDIEKLGDEIYGATENGIVIHNYKEGTVEKLTEVNALSDNGISAIGINSVNRALVVGYTNGNVDIIIDNVTTNMFQIKSSLIIGDKQVYDVYCKENLAYLSCGFGIVVFDVKKKEVKDTYIIGAGSSQIRVNSVFIKEGIIYAGTESGLYLASETSLFLTDYNSWAKSISIPNPANQIDEIIGFNGKLIVNSINDLTSDSLFILNGSNWIRMNTLPNVKTENLYPYGDRLIVSHYDSIYVLDTNYAIIDILNQYDSYWKPKANCVIYDGINYFIGDDVNSVVQFTSNLNTEFSREVRMYSNSVLD
;
A
#
# COMPACT_ATOMS: atom_id res chain seq x y z
N MET A 1 65.40 -21.25 -11.55
CA MET A 1 64.19 -21.13 -12.38
C MET A 1 62.92 -21.14 -11.52
N ILE A 2 62.75 -22.07 -10.62
CA ILE A 2 61.52 -22.24 -9.79
C ILE A 2 61.18 -20.99 -8.94
N LYS A 3 62.15 -20.31 -8.30
CA LYS A 3 61.92 -19.11 -7.50
C LYS A 3 61.37 -17.90 -8.30
N LYS A 4 61.77 -17.77 -9.59
CA LYS A 4 61.25 -16.69 -10.45
C LYS A 4 59.82 -16.96 -10.89
N VAL A 5 59.47 -18.23 -11.12
CA VAL A 5 58.08 -18.62 -11.48
C VAL A 5 57.12 -18.41 -10.30
N ILE A 6 57.54 -18.77 -9.09
CA ILE A 6 56.73 -18.55 -7.86
C ILE A 6 56.50 -17.05 -7.62
N LEU A 7 57.51 -16.21 -7.82
CA LEU A 7 57.37 -14.75 -7.65
C LEU A 7 56.39 -14.14 -8.69
N THR A 8 56.43 -14.63 -9.93
CA THR A 8 55.53 -14.17 -10.99
C THR A 8 54.09 -14.63 -10.75
N VAL A 9 53.89 -15.85 -10.27
CA VAL A 9 52.52 -16.36 -9.91
C VAL A 9 51.97 -15.59 -8.69
N LEU A 10 52.78 -15.30 -7.67
CA LEU A 10 52.34 -14.49 -6.54
C LEU A 10 51.99 -13.06 -6.96
N SER A 11 52.73 -12.43 -7.91
CA SER A 11 52.46 -11.11 -8.44
C SER A 11 51.14 -11.06 -9.24
N ILE A 12 50.81 -12.13 -10.01
CA ILE A 12 49.54 -12.23 -10.75
C ILE A 12 48.36 -12.45 -9.79
N CYS A 13 48.52 -13.25 -8.73
CA CYS A 13 47.47 -13.40 -7.70
C CYS A 13 47.19 -12.08 -6.95
N PHE A 14 48.16 -11.24 -6.73
CA PHE A 14 47.94 -9.92 -6.10
C PHE A 14 47.22 -8.93 -7.00
N VAL A 15 47.44 -9.00 -8.32
CA VAL A 15 46.76 -8.12 -9.29
C VAL A 15 45.29 -8.53 -9.45
N VAL A 16 44.96 -9.83 -9.37
CA VAL A 16 43.57 -10.30 -9.46
C VAL A 16 42.78 -9.97 -8.17
N ALA A 17 43.43 -9.91 -7.00
CA ALA A 17 42.78 -9.52 -5.75
C ALA A 17 42.46 -8.01 -5.65
N SER A 18 43.01 -7.18 -6.53
CA SER A 18 42.80 -5.72 -6.50
C SER A 18 41.57 -5.24 -7.26
N PHE A 19 40.84 -6.12 -7.94
CA PHE A 19 39.64 -5.75 -8.69
C PHE A 19 38.31 -5.99 -7.96
N SER A 20 38.36 -6.30 -6.67
CA SER A 20 37.16 -6.43 -5.83
C SER A 20 36.92 -5.18 -4.98
N GLN A 21 37.19 -4.00 -5.48
CA GLN A 21 36.58 -2.79 -4.96
C GLN A 21 35.48 -2.41 -5.92
N ASP A 22 34.25 -2.61 -5.47
CA ASP A 22 33.06 -2.06 -6.10
C ASP A 22 33.34 -0.57 -6.35
N GLY A 23 33.53 -0.23 -7.63
CA GLY A 23 33.88 1.12 -8.03
C GLY A 23 32.74 2.07 -7.71
N SER A 24 32.61 2.47 -6.44
CA SER A 24 31.76 3.59 -6.08
C SER A 24 32.29 4.79 -6.85
N VAL A 25 31.60 5.12 -7.93
CA VAL A 25 31.94 6.30 -8.75
C VAL A 25 31.88 7.48 -7.81
N ILE A 26 33.04 8.14 -7.59
CA ILE A 26 33.13 9.35 -6.78
C ILE A 26 32.11 10.36 -7.30
N GLY A 27 31.17 10.79 -6.43
CA GLY A 27 30.11 11.74 -6.79
C GLY A 27 28.71 11.12 -7.00
N LYS A 28 28.51 9.82 -6.81
CA LYS A 28 27.16 9.24 -6.71
C LYS A 28 26.73 9.10 -5.25
N TRP A 29 25.60 9.70 -4.92
CA TRP A 29 24.95 9.50 -3.63
C TRP A 29 24.39 8.08 -3.55
N LYS A 30 24.58 7.39 -2.44
CA LYS A 30 23.92 6.12 -2.10
C LYS A 30 23.00 6.37 -0.92
N SER A 31 21.78 5.86 -1.00
CA SER A 31 20.87 5.82 0.14
C SER A 31 21.17 4.59 0.99
N TYR A 32 21.32 4.79 2.31
CA TYR A 32 21.54 3.72 3.29
C TYR A 32 20.34 3.54 4.22
N PHE A 33 19.17 4.00 3.83
CA PHE A 33 17.98 3.85 4.64
C PHE A 33 17.49 2.39 4.71
N PRO A 34 16.96 1.97 5.85
CA PRO A 34 16.36 0.66 5.98
C PRO A 34 15.01 0.62 5.22
N PHE A 35 14.79 -0.47 4.47
CA PHE A 35 13.52 -0.74 3.76
C PHE A 35 12.79 -1.92 4.43
N LYS A 36 12.81 -1.99 5.76
CA LYS A 36 12.29 -3.14 6.51
C LYS A 36 10.80 -3.09 6.74
N SER A 37 10.29 -1.97 7.22
CA SER A 37 8.88 -1.77 7.54
C SER A 37 8.13 -1.33 6.29
N VAL A 38 7.45 -2.26 5.64
CA VAL A 38 6.56 -1.96 4.51
C VAL A 38 5.22 -1.55 5.06
N ILE A 39 4.79 -0.33 4.71
CA ILE A 39 3.54 0.29 5.18
C ILE A 39 2.39 0.11 4.19
N ASP A 40 2.72 -0.08 2.90
CA ASP A 40 1.74 -0.25 1.84
C ASP A 40 2.33 -1.08 0.70
N ILE A 41 1.49 -1.83 -0.02
CA ILE A 41 1.92 -2.76 -1.05
C ILE A 41 0.97 -2.77 -2.24
N GLU A 42 1.54 -2.68 -3.45
CA GLU A 42 0.78 -2.66 -4.69
C GLU A 42 1.41 -3.56 -5.76
N LYS A 43 0.60 -3.93 -6.76
CA LYS A 43 1.05 -4.80 -7.86
C LYS A 43 0.75 -4.20 -9.21
N LEU A 44 1.77 -4.17 -10.09
CA LEU A 44 1.63 -3.80 -11.49
C LEU A 44 2.34 -4.83 -12.39
N GLY A 45 1.56 -5.63 -13.10
CA GLY A 45 2.14 -6.71 -13.90
C GLY A 45 2.82 -7.76 -13.03
N ASP A 46 4.10 -8.00 -13.26
CA ASP A 46 4.93 -8.95 -12.52
C ASP A 46 5.77 -8.27 -11.42
N GLU A 47 5.53 -6.99 -11.18
CA GLU A 47 6.23 -6.18 -10.18
C GLU A 47 5.36 -5.94 -8.95
N ILE A 48 5.97 -6.11 -7.79
CA ILE A 48 5.42 -5.82 -6.48
C ILE A 48 6.12 -4.59 -5.94
N TYR A 49 5.36 -3.58 -5.59
CA TYR A 49 5.82 -2.31 -5.03
C TYR A 49 5.56 -2.31 -3.54
N GLY A 50 6.60 -2.45 -2.72
CA GLY A 50 6.51 -2.32 -1.26
C GLY A 50 6.98 -0.95 -0.83
N ALA A 51 6.07 -0.11 -0.35
CA ALA A 51 6.37 1.22 0.15
C ALA A 51 6.83 1.17 1.60
N THR A 52 7.93 1.84 1.88
CA THR A 52 8.41 2.16 3.24
C THR A 52 8.46 3.67 3.40
N GLU A 53 8.56 4.18 4.61
CA GLU A 53 8.72 5.62 4.85
C GLU A 53 9.89 6.24 4.04
N ASN A 54 10.95 5.45 3.78
CA ASN A 54 12.21 5.94 3.18
C ASN A 54 12.33 5.68 1.67
N GLY A 55 11.40 4.97 1.06
CA GLY A 55 11.43 4.64 -0.35
C GLY A 55 10.62 3.40 -0.69
N ILE A 56 10.71 2.95 -1.93
CA ILE A 56 9.92 1.83 -2.45
C ILE A 56 10.87 0.72 -2.89
N VAL A 57 10.57 -0.51 -2.45
CA VAL A 57 11.20 -1.74 -2.97
C VAL A 57 10.32 -2.26 -4.09
N ILE A 58 10.88 -2.42 -5.28
CA ILE A 58 10.22 -3.06 -6.41
C ILE A 58 10.80 -4.47 -6.56
N HIS A 59 9.93 -5.46 -6.48
CA HIS A 59 10.30 -6.85 -6.68
C HIS A 59 9.61 -7.41 -7.91
N ASN A 60 10.39 -7.71 -8.96
CA ASN A 60 9.91 -8.53 -10.07
C ASN A 60 10.03 -10.00 -9.67
N TYR A 61 8.89 -10.61 -9.29
CA TYR A 61 8.89 -11.96 -8.72
C TYR A 61 9.08 -13.08 -9.76
N LYS A 62 8.95 -12.79 -11.07
CA LYS A 62 9.26 -13.74 -12.14
C LYS A 62 10.73 -13.75 -12.48
N GLU A 63 11.34 -12.57 -12.57
CA GLU A 63 12.75 -12.43 -12.90
C GLU A 63 13.66 -12.55 -11.67
N GLY A 64 13.12 -12.42 -10.48
CA GLY A 64 13.86 -12.43 -9.22
C GLY A 64 14.73 -11.19 -9.00
N THR A 65 14.42 -10.09 -9.70
CA THR A 65 15.16 -8.82 -9.56
C THR A 65 14.53 -7.93 -8.49
N VAL A 66 15.37 -7.14 -7.82
CA VAL A 66 14.94 -6.16 -6.82
C VAL A 66 15.53 -4.81 -7.17
N GLU A 67 14.68 -3.81 -7.26
CA GLU A 67 15.06 -2.41 -7.43
C GLU A 67 14.58 -1.58 -6.24
N LYS A 68 15.16 -0.38 -6.08
CA LYS A 68 14.80 0.57 -5.02
C LYS A 68 14.61 1.95 -5.60
N LEU A 69 13.45 2.53 -5.33
CA LEU A 69 13.19 3.94 -5.59
C LEU A 69 13.42 4.74 -4.30
N THR A 70 14.23 5.75 -4.40
CA THR A 70 14.60 6.64 -3.30
C THR A 70 14.63 8.09 -3.79
N GLU A 71 14.72 9.04 -2.89
CA GLU A 71 14.93 10.45 -3.21
C GLU A 71 16.20 10.69 -4.03
N VAL A 72 17.18 9.77 -3.96
CA VAL A 72 18.44 9.90 -4.72
C VAL A 72 18.28 9.58 -6.20
N ASN A 73 17.35 8.72 -6.58
CA ASN A 73 17.24 8.22 -7.96
C ASN A 73 15.89 8.42 -8.64
N ALA A 74 14.79 8.53 -7.91
CA ALA A 74 13.47 8.56 -8.54
C ALA A 74 12.41 9.38 -7.78
N LEU A 75 12.43 9.42 -6.46
CA LEU A 75 11.38 10.05 -5.66
C LEU A 75 11.69 11.53 -5.43
N SER A 76 10.64 12.35 -5.31
CA SER A 76 10.78 13.79 -5.09
C SER A 76 10.83 14.18 -3.62
N ASP A 77 10.55 13.25 -2.71
CA ASP A 77 10.51 13.50 -1.26
C ASP A 77 10.74 12.20 -0.47
N ASN A 78 10.84 12.32 0.84
CA ASN A 78 10.81 11.21 1.80
C ASN A 78 9.52 11.26 2.64
N GLY A 79 9.32 10.29 3.51
CA GLY A 79 8.09 10.19 4.30
C GLY A 79 6.89 9.73 3.47
N ILE A 80 7.08 8.65 2.67
CA ILE A 80 5.98 8.01 1.96
C ILE A 80 4.94 7.55 2.98
N SER A 81 3.67 7.76 2.66
CA SER A 81 2.55 7.39 3.53
C SER A 81 1.51 6.50 2.88
N ALA A 82 1.41 6.51 1.55
CA ALA A 82 0.53 5.64 0.77
C ALA A 82 1.01 5.52 -0.67
N ILE A 83 0.68 4.41 -1.32
CA ILE A 83 0.87 4.22 -2.76
C ILE A 83 -0.41 3.70 -3.41
N GLY A 84 -0.54 3.88 -4.71
CA GLY A 84 -1.65 3.29 -5.47
C GLY A 84 -1.27 3.09 -6.92
N ILE A 85 -1.82 2.04 -7.54
CA ILE A 85 -1.59 1.72 -8.94
C ILE A 85 -2.78 2.17 -9.80
N ASN A 86 -2.51 3.05 -10.75
CA ASN A 86 -3.42 3.34 -11.84
C ASN A 86 -3.15 2.39 -13.01
N SER A 87 -3.92 1.32 -13.09
CA SER A 87 -3.72 0.25 -14.08
C SER A 87 -3.89 0.72 -15.53
N VAL A 88 -4.78 1.70 -15.76
CA VAL A 88 -5.06 2.23 -17.11
C VAL A 88 -3.85 2.95 -17.69
N ASN A 89 -3.19 3.74 -16.88
CA ASN A 89 -2.02 4.52 -17.29
C ASN A 89 -0.70 3.83 -16.93
N ARG A 90 -0.73 2.64 -16.31
CA ARG A 90 0.42 1.93 -15.75
C ARG A 90 1.26 2.84 -14.87
N ALA A 91 0.60 3.62 -14.05
CA ALA A 91 1.24 4.60 -13.20
C ALA A 91 1.25 4.14 -11.74
N LEU A 92 2.38 4.33 -11.07
CA LEU A 92 2.48 4.33 -9.63
C LEU A 92 2.25 5.76 -9.13
N VAL A 93 1.31 5.94 -8.23
CA VAL A 93 1.04 7.19 -7.53
C VAL A 93 1.57 7.05 -6.11
N VAL A 94 2.43 7.96 -5.69
CA VAL A 94 3.08 7.95 -4.36
C VAL A 94 2.63 9.17 -3.58
N GLY A 95 1.99 8.96 -2.45
CA GLY A 95 1.58 10.00 -1.51
C GLY A 95 2.54 10.10 -0.32
N TYR A 96 2.75 11.32 0.15
CA TYR A 96 3.68 11.62 1.24
C TYR A 96 2.99 12.25 2.45
N THR A 97 3.61 12.15 3.60
CA THR A 97 3.12 12.72 4.86
C THR A 97 2.99 14.24 4.83
N ASN A 98 3.75 14.92 3.98
CA ASN A 98 3.71 16.38 3.84
C ASN A 98 2.77 16.89 2.72
N GLY A 99 2.03 15.97 2.08
CA GLY A 99 1.12 16.28 0.97
C GLY A 99 1.81 16.44 -0.37
N ASN A 100 3.10 16.09 -0.50
CA ASN A 100 3.71 15.92 -1.80
C ASN A 100 3.13 14.67 -2.50
N VAL A 101 3.17 14.61 -3.82
CA VAL A 101 2.70 13.45 -4.60
C VAL A 101 3.63 13.25 -5.78
N ASP A 102 4.01 12.00 -6.07
CA ASP A 102 4.68 11.63 -7.30
C ASP A 102 3.79 10.75 -8.17
N ILE A 103 3.80 11.00 -9.47
CA ILE A 103 3.21 10.12 -10.48
C ILE A 103 4.36 9.56 -11.32
N ILE A 104 4.57 8.25 -11.25
CA ILE A 104 5.66 7.55 -11.93
C ILE A 104 5.08 6.70 -13.05
N ILE A 105 5.47 6.98 -14.29
CA ILE A 105 5.08 6.26 -15.51
C ILE A 105 6.35 5.94 -16.28
N ASP A 106 6.55 4.67 -16.64
CA ASP A 106 7.72 4.22 -17.42
C ASP A 106 9.05 4.73 -16.82
N ASN A 107 9.20 4.64 -15.50
CA ASN A 107 10.36 5.11 -14.71
C ASN A 107 10.59 6.64 -14.79
N VAL A 108 9.62 7.41 -15.25
CA VAL A 108 9.68 8.88 -15.26
C VAL A 108 8.78 9.44 -14.16
N THR A 109 9.39 10.07 -13.17
CA THR A 109 8.68 10.73 -12.07
C THR A 109 8.22 12.13 -12.48
N THR A 110 6.97 12.42 -12.19
CA THR A 110 6.39 13.77 -12.26
C THR A 110 5.93 14.15 -10.86
N ASN A 111 6.55 15.19 -10.32
CA ASN A 111 6.20 15.69 -9.00
C ASN A 111 4.96 16.60 -9.05
N MET A 112 4.00 16.31 -8.17
CA MET A 112 2.72 17.01 -8.03
C MET A 112 2.66 17.65 -6.64
N PHE A 113 3.22 18.83 -6.50
CA PHE A 113 3.40 19.52 -5.22
C PHE A 113 2.21 20.40 -4.78
N GLN A 114 1.09 20.36 -5.51
CA GLN A 114 -0.04 21.29 -5.30
C GLN A 114 -0.64 21.18 -3.90
N ILE A 115 -0.78 19.97 -3.34
CA ILE A 115 -1.27 19.80 -1.96
C ILE A 115 -0.25 20.38 -0.97
N LYS A 116 1.03 19.99 -1.12
CA LYS A 116 2.13 20.45 -0.27
C LYS A 116 2.22 21.97 -0.22
N SER A 117 2.10 22.64 -1.36
CA SER A 117 2.21 24.10 -1.50
C SER A 117 0.90 24.86 -1.25
N SER A 118 -0.23 24.16 -1.06
CA SER A 118 -1.54 24.80 -0.84
C SER A 118 -1.55 25.64 0.44
N LEU A 119 -2.50 26.58 0.53
CA LEU A 119 -2.74 27.39 1.74
C LEU A 119 -3.59 26.65 2.78
N ILE A 120 -3.89 25.37 2.58
CA ILE A 120 -4.58 24.54 3.56
C ILE A 120 -3.72 24.45 4.82
N ILE A 121 -4.31 24.80 5.95
CA ILE A 121 -3.68 24.73 7.28
C ILE A 121 -4.09 23.41 7.92
N GLY A 122 -3.14 22.73 8.54
CA GLY A 122 -3.36 21.44 9.21
C GLY A 122 -2.68 20.30 8.51
N ASP A 123 -3.26 19.11 8.69
CA ASP A 123 -2.70 17.87 8.19
C ASP A 123 -2.90 17.73 6.67
N LYS A 124 -1.79 17.56 5.95
CA LYS A 124 -1.77 17.35 4.49
C LYS A 124 -1.39 15.94 4.08
N GLN A 125 -1.15 15.05 5.04
CA GLN A 125 -0.78 13.67 4.76
C GLN A 125 -1.76 13.02 3.81
N VAL A 126 -1.23 12.24 2.87
CA VAL A 126 -2.01 11.32 2.03
C VAL A 126 -2.12 9.99 2.78
N TYR A 127 -3.33 9.57 3.11
CA TYR A 127 -3.61 8.37 3.90
C TYR A 127 -3.86 7.13 3.03
N ASP A 128 -4.41 7.35 1.82
CA ASP A 128 -4.75 6.29 0.88
C ASP A 128 -4.81 6.83 -0.54
N VAL A 129 -4.59 5.98 -1.54
CA VAL A 129 -4.65 6.31 -2.97
C VAL A 129 -5.54 5.32 -3.69
N TYR A 130 -6.79 5.67 -3.92
CA TYR A 130 -7.72 4.88 -4.71
C TYR A 130 -7.71 5.29 -6.18
N CYS A 131 -7.44 4.35 -7.09
CA CYS A 131 -7.40 4.62 -8.52
C CYS A 131 -8.62 4.06 -9.25
N LYS A 132 -9.26 4.89 -10.08
CA LYS A 132 -10.35 4.49 -10.96
C LYS A 132 -10.22 5.16 -12.31
N GLU A 133 -10.22 4.39 -13.40
CA GLU A 133 -10.00 4.91 -14.75
C GLU A 133 -8.71 5.74 -14.86
N ASN A 134 -8.79 7.02 -15.30
CA ASN A 134 -7.66 7.92 -15.37
C ASN A 134 -7.45 8.74 -14.08
N LEU A 135 -8.26 8.52 -13.06
CA LEU A 135 -8.25 9.32 -11.84
C LEU A 135 -7.60 8.58 -10.68
N ALA A 136 -6.92 9.34 -9.84
CA ALA A 136 -6.49 8.94 -8.51
C ALA A 136 -7.18 9.81 -7.47
N TYR A 137 -7.88 9.20 -6.54
CA TYR A 137 -8.53 9.82 -5.39
C TYR A 137 -7.60 9.66 -4.20
N LEU A 138 -7.06 10.77 -3.72
CA LEU A 138 -6.14 10.79 -2.58
C LEU A 138 -6.93 11.15 -1.33
N SER A 139 -6.96 10.24 -0.38
CA SER A 139 -7.50 10.46 0.96
C SER A 139 -6.53 11.31 1.76
N CYS A 140 -6.92 12.52 2.17
CA CYS A 140 -6.03 13.46 2.83
C CYS A 140 -6.55 13.84 4.22
N GLY A 141 -5.68 14.43 5.06
CA GLY A 141 -6.03 14.91 6.40
C GLY A 141 -7.09 16.03 6.43
N PHE A 142 -7.47 16.57 5.28
CA PHE A 142 -8.45 17.65 5.14
C PHE A 142 -9.64 17.33 4.23
N GLY A 143 -9.65 16.18 3.57
CA GLY A 143 -10.66 15.79 2.59
C GLY A 143 -10.09 14.88 1.49
N ILE A 144 -10.59 15.01 0.26
CA ILE A 144 -10.19 14.20 -0.89
C ILE A 144 -9.63 15.11 -1.98
N VAL A 145 -8.48 14.75 -2.56
CA VAL A 145 -7.94 15.41 -3.75
C VAL A 145 -7.95 14.43 -4.91
N VAL A 146 -8.50 14.87 -6.04
CA VAL A 146 -8.61 14.05 -7.25
C VAL A 146 -7.59 14.53 -8.28
N PHE A 147 -6.71 13.62 -8.70
CA PHE A 147 -5.76 13.86 -9.78
C PHE A 147 -6.22 13.17 -11.07
N ASP A 148 -6.09 13.86 -12.20
CA ASP A 148 -6.05 13.22 -13.52
C ASP A 148 -4.63 12.73 -13.77
N VAL A 149 -4.42 11.43 -13.62
CA VAL A 149 -3.09 10.79 -13.73
C VAL A 149 -2.51 10.93 -15.13
N LYS A 150 -3.36 10.88 -16.16
CA LYS A 150 -2.94 11.01 -17.55
C LYS A 150 -2.51 12.43 -17.89
N LYS A 151 -3.26 13.43 -17.41
CA LYS A 151 -2.95 14.84 -17.66
C LYS A 151 -1.92 15.39 -16.67
N LYS A 152 -1.70 14.69 -15.55
CA LYS A 152 -0.81 15.12 -14.47
C LYS A 152 -1.24 16.47 -13.88
N GLU A 153 -2.51 16.58 -13.52
CA GLU A 153 -3.09 17.79 -12.95
C GLU A 153 -4.08 17.46 -11.83
N VAL A 154 -4.25 18.39 -10.91
CA VAL A 154 -5.36 18.32 -9.94
C VAL A 154 -6.65 18.58 -10.68
N LYS A 155 -7.57 17.60 -10.64
CA LYS A 155 -8.89 17.76 -11.24
C LYS A 155 -9.85 18.45 -10.28
N ASP A 156 -9.81 18.06 -9.00
CA ASP A 156 -10.78 18.55 -8.02
C ASP A 156 -10.28 18.38 -6.57
N THR A 157 -10.93 19.09 -5.63
CA THR A 157 -10.68 18.96 -4.18
C THR A 157 -12.00 19.00 -3.44
N TYR A 158 -12.27 17.98 -2.61
CA TYR A 158 -13.52 17.85 -1.87
C TYR A 158 -13.26 18.04 -0.38
N ILE A 159 -13.76 19.14 0.20
CA ILE A 159 -13.80 19.36 1.64
C ILE A 159 -15.17 18.92 2.14
N ILE A 160 -15.25 17.72 2.71
CA ILE A 160 -16.51 17.00 2.90
C ILE A 160 -17.15 17.17 4.29
N GLY A 161 -16.43 17.76 5.23
CA GLY A 161 -16.95 17.98 6.58
C GLY A 161 -18.05 19.04 6.64
N ALA A 162 -18.94 18.93 7.59
CA ALA A 162 -20.07 19.84 7.77
C ALA A 162 -19.61 21.30 7.86
N GLY A 163 -20.27 22.19 7.11
CA GLY A 163 -19.91 23.60 7.02
C GLY A 163 -18.56 23.84 6.33
N SER A 164 -18.15 22.96 5.43
CA SER A 164 -16.81 22.96 4.79
C SER A 164 -15.66 22.81 5.78
N SER A 165 -15.89 22.16 6.93
CA SER A 165 -14.81 21.83 7.85
C SER A 165 -13.91 20.75 7.25
N GLN A 166 -12.62 20.86 7.56
CA GLN A 166 -11.67 19.80 7.24
C GLN A 166 -11.98 18.56 8.08
N ILE A 167 -11.92 17.40 7.44
CA ILE A 167 -12.06 16.10 8.09
C ILE A 167 -11.07 15.13 7.43
N ARG A 168 -10.35 14.37 8.24
CA ARG A 168 -9.45 13.38 7.72
C ARG A 168 -10.25 12.26 7.05
N VAL A 169 -9.91 12.00 5.79
CA VAL A 169 -10.37 10.84 5.03
C VAL A 169 -9.27 9.78 5.10
N ASN A 170 -9.63 8.56 5.46
CA ASN A 170 -8.69 7.45 5.57
C ASN A 170 -8.70 6.58 4.32
N SER A 171 -9.88 6.40 3.69
CA SER A 171 -10.04 5.56 2.51
C SER A 171 -11.20 6.04 1.64
N VAL A 172 -11.07 5.86 0.33
CA VAL A 172 -12.12 6.15 -0.66
C VAL A 172 -12.39 4.89 -1.48
N PHE A 173 -13.66 4.59 -1.71
CA PHE A 173 -14.08 3.55 -2.63
C PHE A 173 -15.30 3.98 -3.44
N ILE A 174 -15.35 3.61 -4.72
CA ILE A 174 -16.47 3.97 -5.60
C ILE A 174 -17.18 2.71 -6.06
N LYS A 175 -18.48 2.63 -5.77
CA LYS A 175 -19.32 1.51 -6.16
C LYS A 175 -20.69 2.02 -6.65
N GLU A 176 -21.11 1.51 -7.82
CA GLU A 176 -22.45 1.79 -8.40
C GLU A 176 -22.79 3.29 -8.46
N GLY A 177 -21.79 4.12 -8.83
CA GLY A 177 -21.96 5.57 -8.95
C GLY A 177 -22.04 6.32 -7.62
N ILE A 178 -21.69 5.67 -6.50
CA ILE A 178 -21.58 6.30 -5.18
C ILE A 178 -20.12 6.32 -4.76
N ILE A 179 -19.62 7.48 -4.36
CA ILE A 179 -18.34 7.66 -3.69
C ILE A 179 -18.59 7.42 -2.20
N TYR A 180 -17.85 6.50 -1.62
CA TYR A 180 -17.79 6.24 -0.18
C TYR A 180 -16.48 6.76 0.35
N ALA A 181 -16.52 7.58 1.40
CA ALA A 181 -15.35 8.14 2.07
C ALA A 181 -15.37 7.71 3.54
N GLY A 182 -14.42 6.87 3.91
CA GLY A 182 -14.13 6.50 5.30
C GLY A 182 -13.36 7.60 5.98
N THR A 183 -13.90 8.14 7.08
CA THR A 183 -13.30 9.28 7.75
C THR A 183 -13.03 9.01 9.23
N GLU A 184 -12.27 9.88 9.87
CA GLU A 184 -12.05 9.85 11.32
C GLU A 184 -13.33 9.96 12.15
N SER A 185 -14.45 10.37 11.55
CA SER A 185 -15.73 10.56 12.25
C SER A 185 -16.91 9.85 11.60
N GLY A 186 -16.68 8.82 10.80
CA GLY A 186 -17.71 7.98 10.19
C GLY A 186 -17.62 7.84 8.68
N LEU A 187 -18.63 7.25 8.10
CA LEU A 187 -18.75 7.01 6.66
C LEU A 187 -19.55 8.14 5.99
N TYR A 188 -18.99 8.76 4.96
CA TYR A 188 -19.64 9.75 4.13
C TYR A 188 -19.86 9.22 2.72
N LEU A 189 -20.95 9.68 2.09
CA LEU A 189 -21.37 9.25 0.77
C LEU A 189 -21.75 10.44 -0.10
N ALA A 190 -21.38 10.37 -1.39
CA ALA A 190 -21.85 11.33 -2.41
C ALA A 190 -22.13 10.60 -3.72
N SER A 191 -23.02 11.14 -4.56
CA SER A 191 -23.17 10.65 -5.92
C SER A 191 -21.97 11.03 -6.76
N GLU A 192 -21.32 10.05 -7.41
CA GLU A 192 -20.19 10.27 -8.31
C GLU A 192 -20.54 11.22 -9.48
N THR A 193 -21.81 11.26 -9.87
CA THR A 193 -22.32 12.11 -10.96
C THR A 193 -22.78 13.50 -10.49
N SER A 194 -22.63 13.84 -9.22
CA SER A 194 -22.95 15.18 -8.72
C SER A 194 -22.05 16.22 -9.35
N LEU A 195 -22.63 17.32 -9.82
CA LEU A 195 -21.90 18.47 -10.36
C LEU A 195 -21.28 19.34 -9.26
N PHE A 196 -21.61 19.09 -8.01
CA PHE A 196 -21.26 19.94 -6.86
C PHE A 196 -20.52 19.15 -5.77
N LEU A 197 -19.63 18.23 -6.14
CA LEU A 197 -18.85 17.44 -5.17
C LEU A 197 -17.92 18.30 -4.30
N THR A 198 -17.57 19.52 -4.75
CA THR A 198 -16.84 20.52 -3.98
C THR A 198 -17.70 21.17 -2.88
N ASP A 199 -19.02 21.08 -2.98
CA ASP A 199 -19.94 21.54 -1.91
C ASP A 199 -20.14 20.41 -0.91
N TYR A 200 -19.83 20.66 0.36
CA TYR A 200 -20.01 19.71 1.45
C TYR A 200 -21.47 19.20 1.59
N ASN A 201 -22.47 19.98 1.14
CA ASN A 201 -23.86 19.55 1.14
C ASN A 201 -24.16 18.38 0.18
N SER A 202 -23.27 18.11 -0.77
CA SER A 202 -23.35 16.92 -1.64
C SER A 202 -22.94 15.63 -0.93
N TRP A 203 -22.38 15.72 0.27
CA TRP A 203 -21.89 14.60 1.07
C TRP A 203 -22.80 14.33 2.25
N ALA A 204 -23.35 13.13 2.31
CA ALA A 204 -24.22 12.69 3.40
C ALA A 204 -23.46 11.73 4.33
N LYS A 205 -23.49 11.99 5.63
CA LYS A 205 -22.97 11.04 6.61
C LYS A 205 -23.93 9.86 6.75
N SER A 206 -23.42 8.64 6.65
CA SER A 206 -24.19 7.42 6.90
C SER A 206 -24.55 7.30 8.38
N ILE A 207 -25.85 7.20 8.66
CA ILE A 207 -26.36 6.93 10.02
C ILE A 207 -26.85 5.49 10.19
N SER A 208 -26.87 4.70 9.09
CA SER A 208 -27.35 3.31 9.11
C SER A 208 -26.28 2.31 9.54
N ILE A 209 -25.01 2.68 9.47
CA ILE A 209 -23.92 1.84 9.97
C ILE A 209 -23.92 1.82 11.50
N PRO A 210 -23.70 0.67 12.14
CA PRO A 210 -23.57 0.63 13.60
C PRO A 210 -22.44 1.55 14.08
N ASN A 211 -22.68 2.29 15.16
CA ASN A 211 -21.77 3.30 15.69
C ASN A 211 -21.30 4.31 14.62
N PRO A 212 -22.20 5.11 14.04
CA PRO A 212 -21.92 5.94 12.87
C PRO A 212 -20.92 7.06 13.11
N ALA A 213 -20.46 7.26 14.36
CA ALA A 213 -19.41 8.20 14.72
C ALA A 213 -18.01 7.56 14.75
N ASN A 214 -17.93 6.24 14.71
CA ASN A 214 -16.63 5.55 14.73
C ASN A 214 -15.85 5.89 13.46
N GLN A 215 -14.54 5.98 13.60
CA GLN A 215 -13.63 6.08 12.46
C GLN A 215 -13.85 4.90 11.53
N ILE A 216 -13.90 5.17 10.24
CA ILE A 216 -13.83 4.16 9.18
C ILE A 216 -12.44 4.24 8.59
N ASP A 217 -11.70 3.15 8.69
CA ASP A 217 -10.30 3.09 8.31
C ASP A 217 -10.13 2.66 6.86
N GLU A 218 -10.81 1.59 6.47
CA GLU A 218 -10.70 1.03 5.13
C GLU A 218 -12.08 0.69 4.54
N ILE A 219 -12.21 0.85 3.23
CA ILE A 219 -13.41 0.53 2.46
C ILE A 219 -13.01 -0.25 1.22
N ILE A 220 -13.61 -1.43 1.04
CA ILE A 220 -13.38 -2.27 -0.14
C ILE A 220 -14.69 -2.78 -0.75
N GLY A 221 -14.59 -3.24 -1.99
CA GLY A 221 -15.63 -4.04 -2.65
C GLY A 221 -15.23 -5.51 -2.72
N PHE A 222 -16.09 -6.40 -2.24
CA PHE A 222 -15.89 -7.85 -2.37
C PHE A 222 -17.20 -8.58 -2.63
N ASN A 223 -17.20 -9.51 -3.58
CA ASN A 223 -18.36 -10.33 -3.95
C ASN A 223 -19.63 -9.48 -4.16
N GLY A 224 -19.49 -8.36 -4.88
CA GLY A 224 -20.59 -7.43 -5.17
C GLY A 224 -21.07 -6.61 -3.97
N LYS A 225 -20.49 -6.75 -2.78
CA LYS A 225 -20.84 -6.01 -1.57
C LYS A 225 -19.76 -5.02 -1.19
N LEU A 226 -20.13 -4.02 -0.40
CA LEU A 226 -19.22 -3.09 0.24
C LEU A 226 -18.85 -3.65 1.63
N ILE A 227 -17.57 -3.61 1.96
CA ILE A 227 -17.06 -3.94 3.29
C ILE A 227 -16.34 -2.71 3.82
N VAL A 228 -16.57 -2.41 5.09
CA VAL A 228 -15.88 -1.32 5.80
C VAL A 228 -15.24 -1.84 7.08
N ASN A 229 -14.06 -1.35 7.37
CA ASN A 229 -13.38 -1.50 8.65
C ASN A 229 -13.73 -0.31 9.55
N SER A 230 -14.40 -0.57 10.66
CA SER A 230 -14.81 0.41 11.66
C SER A 230 -14.02 0.22 12.95
N ILE A 231 -13.26 1.23 13.31
CA ILE A 231 -12.40 1.21 14.50
C ILE A 231 -13.26 1.32 15.76
N ASN A 232 -13.17 0.34 16.65
CA ASN A 232 -13.85 0.38 17.95
C ASN A 232 -12.98 1.10 18.99
N ASP A 233 -11.71 0.70 19.05
CA ASP A 233 -10.69 1.23 19.94
C ASP A 233 -9.27 0.98 19.36
N LEU A 234 -8.21 1.22 20.13
CA LEU A 234 -6.83 1.05 19.67
C LEU A 234 -6.43 -0.42 19.39
N THR A 235 -7.22 -1.37 19.83
CA THR A 235 -6.87 -2.80 19.81
C THR A 235 -7.87 -3.68 19.06
N SER A 236 -9.02 -3.11 18.66
CA SER A 236 -10.10 -3.89 18.06
C SER A 236 -10.91 -3.10 17.04
N ASP A 237 -11.30 -3.79 15.98
CA ASP A 237 -12.11 -3.28 14.89
C ASP A 237 -13.37 -4.12 14.70
N SER A 238 -14.28 -3.59 13.89
CA SER A 238 -15.45 -4.33 13.40
C SER A 238 -15.55 -4.20 11.90
N LEU A 239 -15.59 -5.33 11.22
CA LEU A 239 -15.88 -5.36 9.79
C LEU A 239 -17.40 -5.42 9.58
N PHE A 240 -17.93 -4.51 8.79
CA PHE A 240 -19.33 -4.48 8.40
C PHE A 240 -19.50 -4.67 6.90
N ILE A 241 -20.48 -5.47 6.53
CA ILE A 241 -20.82 -5.80 5.15
C ILE A 241 -22.15 -5.11 4.82
N LEU A 242 -22.20 -4.32 3.75
CA LEU A 242 -23.45 -3.75 3.25
C LEU A 242 -24.22 -4.79 2.43
N ASN A 243 -25.37 -5.23 2.94
CA ASN A 243 -26.26 -6.17 2.29
C ASN A 243 -27.61 -5.49 2.02
N GLY A 244 -27.83 -5.05 0.77
CA GLY A 244 -28.93 -4.14 0.44
C GLY A 244 -28.76 -2.80 1.15
N SER A 245 -29.69 -2.44 2.03
CA SER A 245 -29.63 -1.22 2.86
C SER A 245 -29.13 -1.46 4.30
N ASN A 246 -28.82 -2.72 4.66
CA ASN A 246 -28.49 -3.08 6.03
C ASN A 246 -27.01 -3.42 6.17
N TRP A 247 -26.39 -2.94 7.24
CA TRP A 247 -25.05 -3.32 7.64
C TRP A 247 -25.08 -4.56 8.54
N ILE A 248 -24.30 -5.57 8.17
CA ILE A 248 -24.17 -6.83 8.92
C ILE A 248 -22.74 -6.93 9.41
N ARG A 249 -22.54 -7.13 10.72
CA ARG A 249 -21.21 -7.36 11.29
C ARG A 249 -20.68 -8.72 10.85
N MET A 250 -19.43 -8.76 10.39
CA MET A 250 -18.69 -9.99 10.17
C MET A 250 -18.18 -10.53 11.52
N ASN A 251 -18.65 -11.72 11.92
CA ASN A 251 -18.30 -12.29 13.23
C ASN A 251 -17.39 -13.51 13.11
N THR A 252 -16.85 -13.78 11.91
CA THR A 252 -15.99 -14.95 11.65
C THR A 252 -14.55 -14.76 12.12
N LEU A 253 -14.11 -13.51 12.22
CA LEU A 253 -12.74 -13.15 12.57
C LEU A 253 -12.59 -12.85 14.06
N PRO A 254 -11.39 -12.99 14.63
CA PRO A 254 -11.08 -12.49 15.96
C PRO A 254 -11.37 -10.99 16.10
N ASN A 255 -11.76 -10.57 17.30
CA ASN A 255 -12.00 -9.15 17.57
C ASN A 255 -10.67 -8.46 17.95
N VAL A 256 -9.83 -8.24 16.93
CA VAL A 256 -8.53 -7.58 17.03
C VAL A 256 -8.43 -6.53 15.93
N LYS A 257 -7.39 -5.72 15.96
CA LYS A 257 -7.15 -4.70 14.94
C LYS A 257 -6.92 -5.37 13.58
N THR A 258 -7.60 -4.86 12.55
CA THR A 258 -7.41 -5.22 11.15
C THR A 258 -6.42 -4.22 10.55
N GLU A 259 -5.34 -4.72 9.95
CA GLU A 259 -4.33 -3.85 9.34
C GLU A 259 -4.65 -3.58 7.86
N ASN A 260 -5.24 -4.57 7.14
CA ASN A 260 -5.55 -4.39 5.72
C ASN A 260 -6.58 -5.41 5.23
N LEU A 261 -7.38 -5.03 4.24
CA LEU A 261 -8.36 -5.87 3.54
C LEU A 261 -8.00 -5.94 2.05
N TYR A 262 -7.78 -7.13 1.52
CA TYR A 262 -7.47 -7.29 0.09
C TYR A 262 -8.43 -8.28 -0.58
N PRO A 263 -9.31 -7.81 -1.48
CA PRO A 263 -10.18 -8.66 -2.27
C PRO A 263 -9.48 -9.19 -3.52
N TYR A 264 -9.56 -10.50 -3.78
CA TYR A 264 -9.04 -11.10 -5.00
C TYR A 264 -9.94 -12.25 -5.46
N GLY A 265 -10.61 -12.10 -6.60
CA GLY A 265 -11.49 -13.11 -7.14
C GLY A 265 -12.60 -13.52 -6.16
N ASP A 266 -12.60 -14.78 -5.75
CA ASP A 266 -13.51 -15.38 -4.79
C ASP A 266 -12.98 -15.38 -3.34
N ARG A 267 -11.91 -14.66 -3.07
CA ARG A 267 -11.24 -14.61 -1.76
C ARG A 267 -11.16 -13.21 -1.21
N LEU A 268 -11.37 -13.10 0.08
CA LEU A 268 -11.06 -11.92 0.88
C LEU A 268 -9.90 -12.25 1.81
N ILE A 269 -8.81 -11.54 1.65
CA ILE A 269 -7.65 -11.64 2.52
C ILE A 269 -7.76 -10.54 3.58
N VAL A 270 -7.65 -10.92 4.84
CA VAL A 270 -7.72 -9.99 5.99
C VAL A 270 -6.42 -10.10 6.77
N SER A 271 -5.66 -9.03 6.81
CA SER A 271 -4.42 -8.95 7.53
C SER A 271 -4.67 -8.43 8.95
N HIS A 272 -4.25 -9.22 9.93
CA HIS A 272 -3.97 -8.80 11.28
C HIS A 272 -2.45 -8.81 11.46
N TYR A 273 -1.92 -8.08 12.42
CA TYR A 273 -0.48 -7.91 12.57
C TYR A 273 0.31 -9.24 12.64
N ASP A 274 -0.22 -10.25 13.33
CA ASP A 274 0.45 -11.55 13.55
C ASP A 274 -0.19 -12.73 12.80
N SER A 275 -1.19 -12.48 11.97
CA SER A 275 -1.92 -13.52 11.24
C SER A 275 -2.68 -12.95 10.04
N ILE A 276 -2.74 -13.72 8.98
CA ILE A 276 -3.48 -13.38 7.75
C ILE A 276 -4.56 -14.45 7.57
N TYR A 277 -5.80 -14.01 7.45
CA TYR A 277 -6.97 -14.84 7.22
C TYR A 277 -7.39 -14.79 5.77
N VAL A 278 -7.72 -15.93 5.21
CA VAL A 278 -8.31 -16.04 3.88
C VAL A 278 -9.74 -16.50 4.02
N LEU A 279 -10.68 -15.72 3.52
CA LEU A 279 -12.10 -16.01 3.57
C LEU A 279 -12.64 -16.28 2.17
N ASP A 280 -13.66 -17.15 2.09
CA ASP A 280 -14.44 -17.37 0.87
C ASP A 280 -15.53 -16.30 0.66
N THR A 281 -16.34 -16.46 -0.40
CA THR A 281 -17.45 -15.57 -0.73
C THR A 281 -18.60 -15.59 0.30
N ASN A 282 -18.64 -16.57 1.20
CA ASN A 282 -19.56 -16.66 2.33
C ASN A 282 -18.96 -16.09 3.61
N TYR A 283 -17.74 -15.54 3.54
CA TYR A 283 -16.95 -15.02 4.67
C TYR A 283 -16.56 -16.11 5.67
N ALA A 284 -16.52 -17.38 5.24
CA ALA A 284 -15.97 -18.47 6.05
C ALA A 284 -14.44 -18.50 5.90
N ILE A 285 -13.74 -18.74 6.99
CA ILE A 285 -12.27 -18.89 6.97
C ILE A 285 -11.92 -20.18 6.26
N ILE A 286 -11.13 -20.10 5.21
CA ILE A 286 -10.65 -21.24 4.42
C ILE A 286 -9.15 -21.49 4.59
N ASP A 287 -8.39 -20.48 5.04
CA ASP A 287 -6.97 -20.63 5.38
C ASP A 287 -6.55 -19.56 6.39
N ILE A 288 -5.47 -19.87 7.14
CA ILE A 288 -4.85 -18.94 8.10
C ILE A 288 -3.34 -19.08 7.99
N LEU A 289 -2.69 -17.96 7.67
CA LEU A 289 -1.24 -17.84 7.69
C LEU A 289 -0.83 -17.12 8.99
N ASN A 290 -0.32 -17.87 9.95
CA ASN A 290 0.17 -17.35 11.23
C ASN A 290 1.64 -17.71 11.51
N GLN A 291 2.33 -18.31 10.52
CA GLN A 291 3.74 -18.61 10.55
C GLN A 291 4.30 -18.62 9.13
N TYR A 292 5.47 -18.02 8.94
CA TYR A 292 6.24 -18.15 7.69
C TYR A 292 6.98 -19.47 7.65
N ASP A 293 7.61 -19.84 8.79
CA ASP A 293 8.30 -21.10 9.02
C ASP A 293 8.26 -21.45 10.52
N SER A 294 9.09 -22.40 10.97
CA SER A 294 9.14 -22.84 12.37
C SER A 294 9.56 -21.75 13.36
N TYR A 295 10.14 -20.64 12.89
CA TYR A 295 10.74 -19.60 13.74
C TYR A 295 10.11 -18.22 13.56
N TRP A 296 9.53 -17.93 12.37
CA TRP A 296 9.08 -16.60 12.00
C TRP A 296 7.56 -16.51 11.86
N LYS A 297 6.99 -15.53 12.53
CA LYS A 297 5.58 -15.17 12.39
C LYS A 297 5.44 -13.93 11.52
N PRO A 298 4.29 -13.75 10.85
CA PRO A 298 3.97 -12.50 10.19
C PRO A 298 4.01 -11.33 11.17
N LYS A 299 4.39 -10.15 10.67
CA LYS A 299 4.13 -8.83 11.22
C LYS A 299 3.57 -7.98 10.10
N ALA A 300 2.40 -8.39 9.63
CA ALA A 300 1.80 -7.95 8.41
C ALA A 300 1.09 -6.60 8.60
N ASN A 301 1.58 -5.56 7.91
CA ASN A 301 0.87 -4.28 7.79
C ASN A 301 -0.12 -4.31 6.63
N CYS A 302 0.26 -4.95 5.53
CA CYS A 302 -0.55 -5.06 4.32
C CYS A 302 -0.27 -6.37 3.59
N VAL A 303 -1.19 -6.78 2.72
CA VAL A 303 -1.08 -8.03 1.96
C VAL A 303 -1.79 -7.89 0.62
N ILE A 304 -1.19 -8.45 -0.43
CA ILE A 304 -1.83 -8.67 -1.72
C ILE A 304 -1.69 -10.14 -2.12
N TYR A 305 -2.59 -10.60 -2.97
CA TYR A 305 -2.60 -11.98 -3.48
C TYR A 305 -2.78 -11.97 -5.00
N ASP A 306 -2.04 -12.79 -5.74
CA ASP A 306 -2.08 -12.85 -7.21
C ASP A 306 -2.78 -14.09 -7.78
N GLY A 307 -3.37 -14.90 -6.92
CA GLY A 307 -3.99 -16.19 -7.27
C GLY A 307 -3.13 -17.39 -6.90
N ILE A 308 -1.84 -17.19 -6.67
CA ILE A 308 -0.84 -18.23 -6.33
C ILE A 308 -0.04 -17.79 -5.09
N ASN A 309 0.48 -16.57 -5.10
CA ASN A 309 1.38 -16.06 -4.09
C ASN A 309 0.69 -14.98 -3.26
N TYR A 310 0.97 -14.99 -1.97
CA TYR A 310 0.76 -13.86 -1.08
C TYR A 310 2.04 -13.03 -1.04
N PHE A 311 1.91 -11.72 -1.21
CA PHE A 311 2.98 -10.77 -0.98
C PHE A 311 2.58 -9.93 0.20
N ILE A 312 3.40 -9.99 1.24
CA ILE A 312 3.09 -9.42 2.55
C ILE A 312 4.06 -8.27 2.79
N GLY A 313 3.53 -7.10 3.02
CA GLY A 313 4.29 -5.98 3.54
C GLY A 313 4.49 -6.18 5.04
N ASP A 314 5.69 -6.65 5.40
CA ASP A 314 6.02 -7.00 6.78
C ASP A 314 6.76 -5.83 7.45
N ASP A 315 6.47 -5.61 8.73
CA ASP A 315 7.05 -4.52 9.52
C ASP A 315 8.56 -4.68 9.80
N VAL A 316 9.07 -5.89 9.64
CA VAL A 316 10.48 -6.24 9.97
C VAL A 316 11.23 -6.82 8.79
N ASN A 317 10.52 -7.56 7.93
CA ASN A 317 11.12 -8.40 6.89
C ASN A 317 10.94 -7.84 5.47
N SER A 318 10.52 -6.56 5.32
CA SER A 318 10.25 -5.95 4.02
C SER A 318 9.10 -6.66 3.29
N VAL A 319 9.24 -6.94 2.01
CA VAL A 319 8.26 -7.73 1.25
C VAL A 319 8.55 -9.21 1.43
N VAL A 320 7.59 -9.97 1.92
CA VAL A 320 7.66 -11.43 2.06
C VAL A 320 6.75 -12.07 1.02
N GLN A 321 7.33 -12.88 0.14
CA GLN A 321 6.55 -13.71 -0.77
C GLN A 321 6.29 -15.07 -0.11
N PHE A 322 5.04 -15.48 -0.14
CA PHE A 322 4.59 -16.75 0.40
C PHE A 322 3.72 -17.47 -0.62
N THR A 323 4.09 -18.70 -1.00
CA THR A 323 3.31 -19.51 -1.92
C THR A 323 2.50 -20.53 -1.14
N SER A 324 1.19 -20.48 -1.25
CA SER A 324 0.26 -21.43 -0.63
C SER A 324 -0.08 -22.53 -1.66
N ASN A 325 0.41 -23.73 -1.44
CA ASN A 325 -0.12 -24.92 -2.12
C ASN A 325 -1.29 -25.46 -1.31
N LEU A 326 -2.51 -25.06 -1.64
CA LEU A 326 -3.75 -25.52 -0.98
C LEU A 326 -3.96 -27.07 -1.04
N ASN A 327 -3.12 -27.81 -1.76
CA ASN A 327 -3.25 -29.26 -1.96
C ASN A 327 -2.17 -30.11 -1.29
N THR A 328 -1.19 -29.53 -0.59
CA THR A 328 -0.17 -30.34 0.11
C THR A 328 0.24 -29.64 1.40
N GLU A 329 0.11 -30.35 2.51
CA GLU A 329 0.47 -29.88 3.86
C GLU A 329 1.96 -29.55 4.06
N PHE A 330 2.83 -29.61 3.04
CA PHE A 330 4.28 -29.59 3.23
C PHE A 330 5.16 -28.81 2.25
N SER A 331 4.65 -27.92 1.40
CA SER A 331 5.54 -27.08 0.59
C SER A 331 5.13 -25.61 0.56
N ARG A 332 5.42 -24.92 1.65
CA ARG A 332 5.35 -23.45 1.73
C ARG A 332 6.75 -22.91 1.39
N GLU A 333 6.90 -22.26 0.24
CA GLU A 333 8.13 -21.53 -0.07
C GLU A 333 8.00 -20.10 0.43
N VAL A 334 8.89 -19.69 1.34
CA VAL A 334 8.96 -18.33 1.88
C VAL A 334 10.21 -17.67 1.32
N ARG A 335 10.05 -16.53 0.67
CA ARG A 335 11.16 -15.69 0.23
C ARG A 335 11.05 -14.33 0.91
N MET A 336 12.06 -13.99 1.69
CA MET A 336 12.17 -12.67 2.31
C MET A 336 13.09 -11.81 1.45
N TYR A 337 12.56 -10.70 0.96
CA TYR A 337 13.32 -9.71 0.19
C TYR A 337 13.80 -8.62 1.12
N SER A 338 14.54 -9.05 2.16
CA SER A 338 15.12 -8.12 3.09
C SER A 338 16.33 -7.43 2.48
N ASN A 339 16.49 -6.20 2.82
CA ASN A 339 17.69 -5.45 2.58
C ASN A 339 18.82 -5.92 3.47
N SER A 340 19.68 -6.78 2.99
CA SER A 340 21.01 -6.77 3.54
C SER A 340 21.66 -5.43 3.15
N VAL A 341 21.98 -4.60 4.13
CA VAL A 341 22.79 -3.37 3.95
C VAL A 341 24.23 -3.73 3.59
N LEU A 342 24.46 -4.98 3.27
CA LEU A 342 25.73 -5.56 2.92
C LEU A 342 25.68 -6.02 1.46
N ASP A 343 25.81 -5.04 0.55
CA ASP A 343 26.48 -5.27 -0.75
C ASP A 343 26.95 -3.92 -1.32
#